data_ec6061d1f834a77ad3d255fa1f305993
#
_entry.id   ec6061d1f834a77ad3d255fa1f305993
#
_cell.length_a   1.000
_cell.length_b   1.000
_cell.length_c   1.000
_cell.angle_alpha   90.00
_cell.angle_beta   90.00
_cell.angle_gamma   90.00
#
_symmetry.space_group_name_H-M   'P 1'
#
loop_
_entity.id
_entity.type
_entity.pdbx_description
1 polymer ?
#
loop_
_entity_poly.entity_id
_entity_poly.type
_entity_poly.pdbx_seq_one_letter_code
_entity_poly.pdbx_strand_id
1 'polypeptide(L)'
;MAFAFQKTYNPEIERLLCQYYQSLSEKDRRRFAALEAIKLGHGGTRYIAQVLGCDPQTVKDGMRELKQLPDDPAGRRVRKPGGGRKKTEVKQEHLIQQVQDTIKNRTAGDPMRPDVVWTDLTPQAIAASLQAQAVWAGPRIVRRILDGLGFARRQMAKVLPGGDAPHRDAQFRHIAHLIQEFLEADNPILSIDTKKKEFLGTLYRDGKVYCQQALKAFDHDFPRLASGVIIPHGIYDLARNQGWIHLGLSRDTTAFACESLRLFWSSDGRRLYPNASAILLLCDGGGSNSCHKHLFKEDLQALVNDLEVPIRVAHYPAYCSKFNPIERRLFSHVTRACQGVLFDSLQTVMGLIQKTKTQQGLSVTVRVLDKLYEGGRTVSEAFKKNMPIIFDTVLPKWNYWAMPQCM
;
A
#
# COMPACT_ATOMS: atom_id res chain seq x y z
N MET A 1 14.99 -33.50 -57.41
CA MET A 1 16.42 -33.45 -57.82
C MET A 1 17.29 -33.43 -56.58
N ALA A 2 18.19 -34.41 -56.42
CA ALA A 2 19.14 -34.41 -55.31
C ALA A 2 20.28 -33.44 -55.66
N PHE A 3 20.48 -32.43 -54.84
CA PHE A 3 21.63 -31.51 -55.00
C PHE A 3 22.91 -32.29 -54.70
N ALA A 4 23.81 -32.33 -55.66
CA ALA A 4 25.15 -32.88 -55.42
C ALA A 4 25.99 -31.89 -54.63
N PHE A 5 26.73 -32.38 -53.62
CA PHE A 5 27.66 -31.57 -52.82
C PHE A 5 28.77 -31.01 -53.76
N GLN A 6 28.78 -29.72 -53.97
CA GLN A 6 29.60 -29.11 -55.00
C GLN A 6 30.91 -28.47 -54.51
N LYS A 7 30.99 -27.98 -53.28
CA LYS A 7 32.22 -27.33 -52.80
C LYS A 7 32.19 -27.03 -51.29
N THR A 8 33.31 -27.29 -50.61
CA THR A 8 33.55 -26.81 -49.23
C THR A 8 33.67 -25.29 -49.20
N TYR A 9 33.32 -24.67 -48.11
CA TYR A 9 33.59 -23.27 -47.88
C TYR A 9 35.08 -23.02 -47.73
N ASN A 10 35.55 -21.80 -47.98
CA ASN A 10 36.92 -21.44 -47.68
C ASN A 10 37.12 -21.32 -46.16
N PRO A 11 38.37 -21.44 -45.65
CA PRO A 11 38.64 -21.42 -44.19
C PRO A 11 38.17 -20.17 -43.48
N GLU A 12 38.12 -19.03 -44.16
CA GLU A 12 37.65 -17.78 -43.58
C GLU A 12 36.13 -17.79 -43.34
N ILE A 13 35.37 -18.30 -44.32
CA ILE A 13 33.92 -18.50 -44.20
C ILE A 13 33.60 -19.54 -43.09
N GLU A 14 34.34 -20.64 -43.06
CA GLU A 14 34.17 -21.65 -42.02
C GLU A 14 34.38 -21.04 -40.62
N ARG A 15 35.40 -20.22 -40.44
CA ARG A 15 35.65 -19.50 -39.20
C ARG A 15 34.50 -18.58 -38.81
N LEU A 16 33.96 -17.80 -39.73
CA LEU A 16 32.83 -16.90 -39.52
C LEU A 16 31.54 -17.67 -39.16
N LEU A 17 31.29 -18.79 -39.86
CA LEU A 17 30.18 -19.68 -39.56
C LEU A 17 30.26 -20.22 -38.12
N CYS A 18 31.44 -20.67 -37.68
CA CYS A 18 31.67 -21.14 -36.32
C CYS A 18 31.43 -20.04 -35.28
N GLN A 19 31.95 -18.82 -35.50
CA GLN A 19 31.76 -17.69 -34.61
C GLN A 19 30.29 -17.31 -34.49
N TYR A 20 29.58 -17.25 -35.61
CA TYR A 20 28.15 -16.95 -35.61
C TYR A 20 27.33 -18.05 -34.94
N TYR A 21 27.60 -19.33 -35.22
CA TYR A 21 26.98 -20.47 -34.61
C TYR A 21 27.09 -20.43 -33.07
N GLN A 22 28.28 -20.08 -32.57
CA GLN A 22 28.50 -19.97 -31.10
C GLN A 22 27.70 -18.85 -30.44
N SER A 23 27.38 -17.78 -31.18
CA SER A 23 26.56 -16.66 -30.66
C SER A 23 25.07 -16.97 -30.57
N LEU A 24 24.59 -18.01 -31.25
CA LEU A 24 23.18 -18.36 -31.35
C LEU A 24 22.65 -19.14 -30.14
N SER A 25 21.32 -19.08 -29.91
CA SER A 25 20.65 -19.95 -28.98
C SER A 25 20.65 -21.42 -29.40
N GLU A 26 20.44 -22.36 -28.49
CA GLU A 26 20.41 -23.81 -28.78
C GLU A 26 19.44 -24.15 -29.95
N LYS A 27 18.27 -23.51 -29.99
CA LYS A 27 17.29 -23.68 -31.08
C LYS A 27 17.83 -23.12 -32.42
N ASP A 28 18.35 -21.92 -32.36
CA ASP A 28 18.80 -21.21 -33.55
C ASP A 28 20.05 -21.87 -34.12
N ARG A 29 20.95 -22.41 -33.28
CA ARG A 29 22.09 -23.24 -33.72
C ARG A 29 21.65 -24.44 -34.56
N ARG A 30 20.67 -25.20 -34.08
CA ARG A 30 20.16 -26.35 -34.86
C ARG A 30 19.61 -25.94 -36.21
N ARG A 31 18.81 -24.87 -36.25
CA ARG A 31 18.19 -24.34 -37.47
C ARG A 31 19.21 -23.75 -38.44
N PHE A 32 20.17 -23.01 -37.93
CA PHE A 32 21.26 -22.45 -38.72
C PHE A 32 22.10 -23.56 -39.35
N ALA A 33 22.54 -24.54 -38.55
CA ALA A 33 23.29 -25.69 -39.07
C ALA A 33 22.51 -26.46 -40.15
N ALA A 34 21.22 -26.64 -39.95
CA ALA A 34 20.34 -27.28 -40.92
C ALA A 34 20.19 -26.48 -42.21
N LEU A 35 20.03 -25.13 -42.11
CA LEU A 35 19.92 -24.25 -43.28
C LEU A 35 21.17 -24.29 -44.11
N GLU A 36 22.35 -24.21 -43.50
CA GLU A 36 23.64 -24.30 -44.21
C GLU A 36 23.82 -25.68 -44.84
N ALA A 37 23.46 -26.76 -44.18
CA ALA A 37 23.52 -28.09 -44.71
C ALA A 37 22.58 -28.31 -45.93
N ILE A 38 21.38 -27.72 -45.90
CA ILE A 38 20.42 -27.77 -47.02
C ILE A 38 20.98 -27.05 -48.24
N LYS A 39 21.64 -25.90 -48.09
CA LYS A 39 22.28 -25.14 -49.18
C LYS A 39 23.31 -25.98 -49.92
N LEU A 40 24.05 -26.81 -49.22
CA LEU A 40 25.12 -27.64 -49.78
C LEU A 40 24.62 -28.95 -50.40
N GLY A 41 23.42 -29.41 -50.07
CA GLY A 41 22.82 -30.60 -50.63
C GLY A 41 23.46 -31.91 -50.12
N HIS A 42 23.69 -32.87 -51.01
CA HIS A 42 24.23 -34.18 -50.66
C HIS A 42 25.60 -34.07 -49.98
N GLY A 43 25.77 -34.69 -48.81
CA GLY A 43 26.99 -34.59 -47.99
C GLY A 43 27.05 -33.36 -47.06
N GLY A 44 26.25 -32.35 -47.30
CA GLY A 44 26.27 -31.10 -46.53
C GLY A 44 26.02 -31.29 -45.00
N THR A 45 25.18 -32.25 -44.62
CA THR A 45 24.95 -32.58 -43.21
C THR A 45 26.22 -32.98 -42.46
N ARG A 46 27.03 -33.84 -43.06
CA ARG A 46 28.27 -34.33 -42.44
C ARG A 46 29.34 -33.24 -42.41
N TYR A 47 29.45 -32.51 -43.50
CA TYR A 47 30.40 -31.39 -43.59
C TYR A 47 30.11 -30.27 -42.63
N ILE A 48 28.87 -29.79 -42.57
CA ILE A 48 28.47 -28.72 -41.64
C ILE A 48 28.57 -29.14 -40.17
N ALA A 49 28.22 -30.42 -39.87
CA ALA A 49 28.42 -30.94 -38.53
C ALA A 49 29.91 -30.95 -38.12
N GLN A 50 30.80 -31.27 -39.03
CA GLN A 50 32.24 -31.22 -38.80
C GLN A 50 32.75 -29.78 -38.63
N VAL A 51 32.36 -28.86 -39.51
CA VAL A 51 32.74 -27.44 -39.43
C VAL A 51 32.27 -26.78 -38.15
N LEU A 52 31.02 -26.99 -37.77
CA LEU A 52 30.40 -26.36 -36.56
C LEU A 52 30.71 -27.12 -35.27
N GLY A 53 31.36 -28.26 -35.30
CA GLY A 53 31.66 -29.10 -34.13
C GLY A 53 30.41 -29.64 -33.42
N CYS A 54 29.37 -29.98 -34.18
CA CYS A 54 28.11 -30.53 -33.62
C CYS A 54 27.81 -31.92 -34.15
N ASP A 55 26.91 -32.63 -33.44
CA ASP A 55 26.43 -33.94 -33.86
C ASP A 55 25.65 -33.83 -35.19
N PRO A 56 25.87 -34.70 -36.19
CA PRO A 56 25.05 -34.74 -37.40
C PRO A 56 23.55 -34.92 -37.14
N GLN A 57 23.19 -35.54 -36.02
CA GLN A 57 21.79 -35.66 -35.58
C GLN A 57 21.20 -34.28 -35.27
N THR A 58 21.99 -33.36 -34.67
CA THR A 58 21.58 -31.97 -34.42
C THR A 58 21.17 -31.24 -35.70
N VAL A 59 21.94 -31.48 -36.77
CA VAL A 59 21.61 -30.91 -38.09
C VAL A 59 20.33 -31.51 -38.65
N LYS A 60 20.15 -32.83 -38.56
CA LYS A 60 18.92 -33.50 -39.01
C LYS A 60 17.70 -33.07 -38.22
N ASP A 61 17.87 -32.85 -36.93
CA ASP A 61 16.79 -32.34 -36.06
C ASP A 61 16.39 -30.93 -36.46
N GLY A 62 17.37 -30.05 -36.74
CA GLY A 62 17.16 -28.74 -37.31
C GLY A 62 16.42 -28.74 -38.65
N MET A 63 16.75 -29.72 -39.54
CA MET A 63 16.01 -29.88 -40.80
C MET A 63 14.55 -30.24 -40.59
N ARG A 64 14.27 -31.08 -39.59
CA ARG A 64 12.88 -31.42 -39.23
C ARG A 64 12.14 -30.18 -38.64
N GLU A 65 12.81 -29.42 -37.79
CA GLU A 65 12.26 -28.18 -37.25
C GLU A 65 11.99 -27.13 -38.35
N LEU A 66 12.85 -26.95 -39.33
CA LEU A 66 12.65 -26.03 -40.45
C LEU A 66 11.43 -26.39 -41.31
N LYS A 67 11.16 -27.70 -41.49
CA LYS A 67 9.96 -28.16 -42.21
C LYS A 67 8.64 -27.85 -41.47
N GLN A 68 8.70 -27.65 -40.17
CA GLN A 68 7.55 -27.34 -39.33
C GLN A 68 7.30 -25.82 -39.19
N LEU A 69 8.14 -24.96 -39.77
CA LEU A 69 7.84 -23.53 -39.81
C LEU A 69 6.70 -23.24 -40.81
N PRO A 70 5.71 -22.33 -40.49
CA PRO A 70 5.72 -21.40 -39.39
C PRO A 70 5.15 -21.93 -38.04
N ASP A 71 4.67 -23.17 -37.99
CA ASP A 71 4.05 -23.78 -36.78
C ASP A 71 5.12 -24.25 -35.77
N ASP A 72 5.95 -23.32 -35.31
CA ASP A 72 6.99 -23.61 -34.29
C ASP A 72 6.38 -23.79 -32.91
N PRO A 73 6.30 -25.01 -32.34
CA PRO A 73 5.73 -25.23 -31.01
C PRO A 73 6.54 -24.62 -29.88
N ALA A 74 7.78 -24.18 -30.12
CA ALA A 74 8.58 -23.44 -29.16
C ALA A 74 8.32 -21.92 -29.22
N GLY A 75 7.79 -21.40 -30.33
CA GLY A 75 7.57 -19.99 -30.57
C GLY A 75 8.84 -19.17 -30.32
N ARG A 76 8.75 -18.12 -29.50
CA ARG A 76 9.91 -17.29 -29.11
C ARG A 76 10.83 -17.95 -28.06
N ARG A 77 10.49 -19.12 -27.54
CA ARG A 77 11.28 -19.84 -26.52
C ARG A 77 12.34 -20.70 -27.17
N VAL A 78 13.43 -20.96 -26.43
CA VAL A 78 14.51 -21.85 -26.89
C VAL A 78 14.05 -23.31 -26.93
N ARG A 79 13.18 -23.73 -25.98
CA ARG A 79 12.67 -25.10 -25.86
C ARG A 79 11.15 -25.14 -25.94
N LYS A 80 10.61 -26.25 -26.45
CA LYS A 80 9.16 -26.53 -26.44
C LYS A 80 8.61 -26.51 -25.01
N PRO A 81 7.35 -26.19 -24.82
CA PRO A 81 6.69 -26.34 -23.52
C PRO A 81 6.92 -27.75 -22.96
N GLY A 82 7.32 -27.84 -21.68
CA GLY A 82 7.66 -29.12 -21.04
C GLY A 82 9.09 -29.63 -21.30
N GLY A 83 9.87 -29.02 -22.19
CA GLY A 83 11.24 -29.44 -22.55
C GLY A 83 12.33 -29.04 -21.55
N GLY A 84 11.98 -28.68 -20.31
CA GLY A 84 12.91 -28.32 -19.25
C GLY A 84 13.16 -29.45 -18.25
N ARG A 85 14.02 -29.17 -17.24
CA ARG A 85 14.20 -30.10 -16.10
C ARG A 85 12.87 -30.27 -15.38
N LYS A 86 12.40 -31.52 -15.22
CA LYS A 86 11.18 -31.81 -14.46
C LYS A 86 11.28 -31.22 -13.06
N LYS A 87 10.18 -30.65 -12.58
CA LYS A 87 10.07 -30.07 -11.24
C LYS A 87 10.34 -31.18 -10.19
N THR A 88 10.93 -30.80 -9.06
CA THR A 88 11.30 -31.75 -7.99
C THR A 88 10.07 -32.45 -7.43
N GLU A 89 8.96 -31.73 -7.25
CA GLU A 89 7.69 -32.30 -6.78
C GLU A 89 7.05 -33.31 -7.76
N VAL A 90 7.43 -33.29 -9.03
CA VAL A 90 7.03 -34.28 -10.04
C VAL A 90 7.94 -35.51 -10.00
N LYS A 91 9.17 -35.35 -9.52
CA LYS A 91 10.14 -36.45 -9.38
C LYS A 91 10.01 -37.18 -8.06
N GLN A 92 9.56 -36.48 -7.02
CA GLN A 92 9.37 -37.00 -5.66
C GLN A 92 7.87 -36.96 -5.38
N GLU A 93 7.16 -38.04 -5.73
CA GLU A 93 5.69 -38.12 -5.66
C GLU A 93 5.12 -37.84 -4.26
N HIS A 94 5.86 -38.17 -3.21
CA HIS A 94 5.42 -37.98 -1.83
C HIS A 94 5.83 -36.65 -1.21
N LEU A 95 6.60 -35.79 -1.93
CA LEU A 95 7.13 -34.57 -1.36
C LEU A 95 6.02 -33.60 -0.91
N ILE A 96 4.94 -33.47 -1.69
CA ILE A 96 3.80 -32.60 -1.34
C ILE A 96 3.16 -33.11 -0.05
N GLN A 97 2.94 -34.40 0.08
CA GLN A 97 2.38 -35.04 1.29
C GLN A 97 3.28 -34.79 2.50
N GLN A 98 4.59 -34.97 2.34
CA GLN A 98 5.56 -34.75 3.43
C GLN A 98 5.59 -33.28 3.89
N VAL A 99 5.43 -32.31 2.98
CA VAL A 99 5.27 -30.92 3.35
C VAL A 99 3.96 -30.72 4.13
N GLN A 100 2.84 -31.28 3.68
CA GLN A 100 1.56 -31.23 4.38
C GLN A 100 1.64 -31.86 5.78
N ASP A 101 2.28 -33.00 5.93
CA ASP A 101 2.46 -33.68 7.21
C ASP A 101 3.36 -32.85 8.15
N THR A 102 4.40 -32.23 7.61
CA THR A 102 5.29 -31.33 8.39
C THR A 102 4.53 -30.14 8.95
N ILE A 103 3.62 -29.53 8.18
CA ILE A 103 2.87 -28.37 8.63
C ILE A 103 1.65 -28.74 9.49
N LYS A 104 1.11 -29.97 9.37
CA LYS A 104 -0.13 -30.41 10.02
C LYS A 104 -0.14 -30.14 11.53
N ASN A 105 0.94 -30.46 12.22
CA ASN A 105 1.08 -30.29 13.67
C ASN A 105 1.37 -28.82 14.09
N ARG A 106 1.64 -27.95 13.14
CA ARG A 106 1.92 -26.51 13.33
C ARG A 106 0.95 -25.65 12.52
N THR A 107 -0.20 -26.21 12.18
CA THR A 107 -1.27 -25.55 11.46
C THR A 107 -2.41 -25.32 12.42
N ALA A 108 -2.81 -24.06 12.56
CA ALA A 108 -4.01 -23.69 13.29
C ALA A 108 -5.12 -23.38 12.28
N GLY A 109 -6.35 -23.57 12.70
CA GLY A 109 -7.54 -23.24 11.94
C GLY A 109 -8.58 -22.58 12.84
N ASP A 110 -9.56 -21.94 12.22
CA ASP A 110 -10.72 -21.43 12.92
C ASP A 110 -11.70 -22.60 13.15
N PRO A 111 -12.04 -22.93 14.43
CA PRO A 111 -12.99 -24.01 14.70
C PRO A 111 -14.36 -23.82 14.05
N MET A 112 -14.75 -22.56 13.80
CA MET A 112 -16.01 -22.21 13.15
C MET A 112 -15.91 -22.07 11.63
N ARG A 113 -14.68 -22.08 11.09
CA ARG A 113 -14.39 -21.90 9.68
C ARG A 113 -13.28 -22.86 9.22
N PRO A 114 -13.63 -24.11 8.95
CA PRO A 114 -12.64 -25.16 8.63
C PRO A 114 -11.87 -24.92 7.33
N ASP A 115 -12.34 -24.00 6.48
CA ASP A 115 -11.67 -23.54 5.27
C ASP A 115 -10.52 -22.56 5.54
N VAL A 116 -10.43 -22.02 6.76
CA VAL A 116 -9.38 -21.06 7.14
C VAL A 116 -8.27 -21.76 7.91
N VAL A 117 -7.15 -21.97 7.23
CA VAL A 117 -5.98 -22.68 7.78
C VAL A 117 -4.75 -21.79 7.64
N TRP A 118 -3.93 -21.70 8.69
CA TRP A 118 -2.65 -20.98 8.68
C TRP A 118 -1.55 -21.76 9.40
N THR A 119 -0.30 -21.49 9.03
CA THR A 119 0.88 -22.03 9.72
C THR A 119 1.88 -20.92 10.04
N ASP A 120 2.55 -21.04 11.17
CA ASP A 120 3.63 -20.15 11.62
C ASP A 120 4.99 -20.52 11.01
N LEU A 121 5.07 -21.70 10.38
CA LEU A 121 6.32 -22.19 9.82
C LEU A 121 6.74 -21.40 8.57
N THR A 122 8.00 -20.98 8.54
CA THR A 122 8.60 -20.41 7.35
C THR A 122 9.01 -21.52 6.35
N PRO A 123 9.12 -21.23 5.04
CA PRO A 123 9.64 -22.20 4.07
C PRO A 123 11.03 -22.74 4.44
N GLN A 124 11.86 -21.94 5.12
CA GLN A 124 13.16 -22.37 5.63
C GLN A 124 13.03 -23.41 6.76
N ALA A 125 12.12 -23.15 7.70
CA ALA A 125 11.88 -24.06 8.82
C ALA A 125 11.31 -25.40 8.33
N ILE A 126 10.39 -25.37 7.37
CA ILE A 126 9.84 -26.59 6.74
C ILE A 126 10.94 -27.35 6.00
N ALA A 127 11.78 -26.68 5.22
CA ALA A 127 12.90 -27.30 4.52
C ALA A 127 13.89 -27.97 5.48
N ALA A 128 14.22 -27.32 6.61
CA ALA A 128 15.08 -27.88 7.66
C ALA A 128 14.43 -29.12 8.32
N SER A 129 13.13 -29.07 8.61
CA SER A 129 12.39 -30.23 9.15
C SER A 129 12.36 -31.41 8.19
N LEU A 130 12.17 -31.18 6.89
CA LEU A 130 12.23 -32.21 5.86
C LEU A 130 13.65 -32.78 5.74
N GLN A 131 14.68 -31.97 5.82
CA GLN A 131 16.07 -32.42 5.79
C GLN A 131 16.40 -33.31 6.98
N ALA A 132 15.88 -33.00 8.16
CA ALA A 132 16.02 -33.86 9.35
C ALA A 132 15.35 -35.25 9.16
N GLN A 133 14.37 -35.34 8.26
CA GLN A 133 13.69 -36.56 7.85
C GLN A 133 14.34 -37.22 6.60
N ALA A 134 15.55 -36.80 6.23
CA ALA A 134 16.28 -37.23 5.03
C ALA A 134 15.56 -36.92 3.70
N VAL A 135 14.66 -35.91 3.70
CA VAL A 135 13.96 -35.45 2.50
C VAL A 135 14.56 -34.13 2.02
N TRP A 136 15.08 -34.13 0.79
CA TRP A 136 15.76 -32.97 0.22
C TRP A 136 14.79 -32.06 -0.55
N ALA A 137 14.40 -30.95 0.06
CA ALA A 137 13.64 -29.87 -0.59
C ALA A 137 14.12 -28.51 -0.11
N GLY A 138 14.66 -27.71 -1.00
CA GLY A 138 15.08 -26.34 -0.65
C GLY A 138 13.89 -25.39 -0.41
N PRO A 139 14.11 -24.26 0.28
CA PRO A 139 13.03 -23.31 0.64
C PRO A 139 12.21 -22.80 -0.56
N ARG A 140 12.84 -22.68 -1.75
CA ARG A 140 12.14 -22.26 -2.98
C ARG A 140 11.14 -23.32 -3.46
N ILE A 141 11.48 -24.60 -3.29
CA ILE A 141 10.60 -25.72 -3.65
C ILE A 141 9.44 -25.76 -2.67
N VAL A 142 9.73 -25.66 -1.36
CA VAL A 142 8.71 -25.63 -0.31
C VAL A 142 7.75 -24.45 -0.53
N ARG A 143 8.24 -23.24 -0.84
CA ARG A 143 7.38 -22.09 -1.15
C ARG A 143 6.44 -22.39 -2.31
N ARG A 144 6.93 -22.98 -3.40
CA ARG A 144 6.11 -23.32 -4.56
C ARG A 144 5.04 -24.37 -4.23
N ILE A 145 5.35 -25.32 -3.36
CA ILE A 145 4.38 -26.30 -2.88
C ILE A 145 3.32 -25.61 -2.02
N LEU A 146 3.72 -24.75 -1.08
CA LEU A 146 2.79 -23.97 -0.25
C LEU A 146 1.86 -23.10 -1.11
N ASP A 147 2.40 -22.41 -2.12
CA ASP A 147 1.61 -21.62 -3.07
C ASP A 147 0.61 -22.51 -3.83
N GLY A 148 1.03 -23.71 -4.25
CA GLY A 148 0.16 -24.70 -4.88
C GLY A 148 -0.94 -25.25 -3.96
N LEU A 149 -0.70 -25.27 -2.65
CA LEU A 149 -1.66 -25.64 -1.60
C LEU A 149 -2.53 -24.45 -1.15
N GLY A 150 -2.38 -23.27 -1.76
CA GLY A 150 -3.14 -22.06 -1.44
C GLY A 150 -2.60 -21.23 -0.28
N PHE A 151 -1.46 -21.64 0.32
CA PHE A 151 -0.81 -20.85 1.35
C PHE A 151 -0.03 -19.69 0.74
N ALA A 152 -0.28 -18.47 1.22
CA ALA A 152 0.47 -17.27 0.87
C ALA A 152 0.69 -16.41 2.11
N ARG A 153 1.79 -15.63 2.15
CA ARG A 153 1.98 -14.64 3.22
C ARG A 153 0.89 -13.58 3.09
N ARG A 154 -0.01 -13.53 4.06
CA ARG A 154 -1.12 -12.57 4.11
C ARG A 154 -1.06 -11.80 5.41
N GLN A 155 -1.40 -10.54 5.36
CA GLN A 155 -1.74 -9.76 6.55
C GLN A 155 -3.23 -9.93 6.84
N MET A 156 -3.61 -9.83 8.12
CA MET A 156 -5.03 -9.77 8.49
C MET A 156 -5.69 -8.57 7.80
N ALA A 157 -6.77 -8.82 7.09
CA ALA A 157 -7.53 -7.78 6.44
C ALA A 157 -8.44 -7.11 7.46
N LYS A 158 -8.21 -5.82 7.75
CA LYS A 158 -9.06 -4.99 8.62
C LYS A 158 -10.35 -4.57 7.90
N VAL A 159 -11.12 -5.54 7.42
CA VAL A 159 -12.33 -5.27 6.59
C VAL A 159 -13.65 -5.53 7.30
N LEU A 160 -13.63 -6.27 8.41
CA LEU A 160 -14.86 -6.51 9.16
C LEU A 160 -15.27 -5.22 9.90
N PRO A 161 -16.47 -4.67 9.65
CA PRO A 161 -16.99 -3.60 10.47
C PRO A 161 -17.28 -4.15 11.88
N GLY A 162 -16.91 -3.38 12.90
CA GLY A 162 -17.15 -3.77 14.32
C GLY A 162 -18.61 -3.74 14.74
N GLY A 163 -19.55 -3.48 13.83
CA GLY A 163 -20.98 -3.44 14.07
C GLY A 163 -21.76 -3.12 12.82
N ASP A 164 -23.05 -3.36 12.85
CA ASP A 164 -23.97 -2.90 11.83
C ASP A 164 -24.26 -1.39 12.02
N ALA A 165 -24.11 -0.62 10.98
CA ALA A 165 -24.44 0.80 10.94
C ALA A 165 -25.61 1.00 9.97
N PRO A 166 -26.85 0.95 10.46
CA PRO A 166 -28.03 1.23 9.64
C PRO A 166 -27.85 2.61 8.98
N HIS A 167 -28.30 2.73 7.74
CA HIS A 167 -28.15 3.94 6.91
C HIS A 167 -26.71 4.30 6.47
N ARG A 168 -25.72 3.42 6.65
CA ARG A 168 -24.34 3.67 6.27
C ARG A 168 -24.22 4.11 4.79
N ASP A 169 -24.82 3.38 3.88
CA ASP A 169 -24.72 3.66 2.44
C ASP A 169 -25.48 4.95 2.06
N ALA A 170 -26.58 5.26 2.76
CA ALA A 170 -27.27 6.53 2.60
C ALA A 170 -26.40 7.72 3.02
N GLN A 171 -25.67 7.60 4.14
CA GLN A 171 -24.75 8.63 4.60
C GLN A 171 -23.57 8.82 3.65
N PHE A 172 -22.99 7.76 3.10
CA PHE A 172 -21.93 7.90 2.10
C PHE A 172 -22.41 8.62 0.83
N ARG A 173 -23.60 8.31 0.36
CA ARG A 173 -24.21 9.03 -0.78
C ARG A 173 -24.47 10.50 -0.46
N HIS A 174 -24.95 10.80 0.75
CA HIS A 174 -25.17 12.17 1.19
C HIS A 174 -23.84 12.96 1.29
N ILE A 175 -22.78 12.38 1.87
CA ILE A 175 -21.45 12.99 1.87
C ILE A 175 -20.95 13.26 0.45
N ALA A 176 -21.11 12.30 -0.46
CA ALA A 176 -20.70 12.47 -1.85
C ALA A 176 -21.45 13.62 -2.54
N HIS A 177 -22.74 13.75 -2.28
CA HIS A 177 -23.55 14.87 -2.79
C HIS A 177 -23.06 16.21 -2.21
N LEU A 178 -22.86 16.32 -0.91
CA LEU A 178 -22.33 17.54 -0.28
C LEU A 178 -20.94 17.92 -0.82
N ILE A 179 -20.08 16.95 -1.04
CA ILE A 179 -18.76 17.21 -1.64
C ILE A 179 -18.92 17.85 -3.03
N GLN A 180 -19.83 17.30 -3.86
CA GLN A 180 -20.06 17.83 -5.21
C GLN A 180 -20.64 19.26 -5.15
N GLU A 181 -21.64 19.49 -4.31
CA GLU A 181 -22.26 20.81 -4.10
C GLU A 181 -21.23 21.87 -3.70
N PHE A 182 -20.35 21.56 -2.74
CA PHE A 182 -19.35 22.49 -2.26
C PHE A 182 -18.21 22.71 -3.27
N LEU A 183 -17.86 21.70 -4.09
CA LEU A 183 -16.90 21.87 -5.19
C LEU A 183 -17.46 22.80 -6.27
N GLU A 184 -18.72 22.66 -6.63
CA GLU A 184 -19.38 23.51 -7.65
C GLU A 184 -19.51 24.96 -7.19
N ALA A 185 -19.65 25.17 -5.88
CA ALA A 185 -19.72 26.49 -5.26
C ALA A 185 -18.35 27.11 -4.94
N ASP A 186 -17.24 26.47 -5.30
CA ASP A 186 -15.85 26.84 -4.93
C ASP A 186 -15.68 27.09 -3.42
N ASN A 187 -16.39 26.33 -2.61
CA ASN A 187 -16.33 26.36 -1.17
C ASN A 187 -15.32 25.34 -0.60
N PRO A 188 -14.64 25.62 0.51
CA PRO A 188 -13.68 24.70 1.10
C PRO A 188 -14.33 23.42 1.63
N ILE A 189 -13.69 22.28 1.34
CA ILE A 189 -14.06 20.96 1.83
C ILE A 189 -12.91 20.42 2.65
N LEU A 190 -13.06 20.44 3.95
CA LEU A 190 -12.03 20.12 4.92
C LEU A 190 -12.33 18.79 5.60
N SER A 191 -11.44 17.82 5.42
CA SER A 191 -11.45 16.58 6.18
C SER A 191 -10.56 16.74 7.40
N ILE A 192 -11.10 16.51 8.60
CA ILE A 192 -10.35 16.68 9.86
C ILE A 192 -10.32 15.40 10.67
N ASP A 193 -9.22 15.21 11.38
CA ASP A 193 -9.07 14.15 12.38
C ASP A 193 -7.82 14.39 13.25
N THR A 194 -7.77 13.72 14.41
CA THR A 194 -6.58 13.69 15.26
C THR A 194 -5.81 12.40 15.02
N LYS A 195 -4.60 12.51 14.50
CA LYS A 195 -3.69 11.36 14.40
C LYS A 195 -3.32 10.85 15.80
N LYS A 196 -3.13 9.53 15.92
CA LYS A 196 -2.65 8.93 17.18
C LYS A 196 -1.51 9.77 17.77
N LYS A 197 -1.62 10.08 19.05
CA LYS A 197 -0.60 10.83 19.79
C LYS A 197 0.77 10.18 19.68
N GLU A 198 1.80 10.99 19.59
CA GLU A 198 3.17 10.61 19.42
C GLU A 198 3.98 11.01 20.65
N PHE A 199 4.89 10.16 21.09
CA PHE A 199 5.75 10.43 22.24
C PHE A 199 7.10 10.98 21.79
N LEU A 200 7.60 11.99 22.49
CA LEU A 200 8.96 12.49 22.34
C LEU A 200 9.94 11.67 23.19
N GLY A 201 11.14 11.47 22.70
CA GLY A 201 12.20 10.74 23.37
C GLY A 201 12.75 9.58 22.54
N THR A 202 13.61 8.79 23.18
CA THR A 202 14.30 7.64 22.57
C THR A 202 13.38 6.41 22.55
N LEU A 203 12.23 6.51 21.92
CA LEU A 203 11.24 5.43 21.81
C LEU A 203 11.22 4.84 20.40
N TYR A 204 11.04 3.52 20.32
CA TYR A 204 11.01 2.78 19.07
C TYR A 204 9.85 3.23 18.15
N ARG A 205 10.17 3.36 16.86
CA ARG A 205 9.21 3.61 15.79
C ARG A 205 9.42 2.63 14.66
N ASP A 206 8.31 2.10 14.17
CA ASP A 206 8.33 1.22 13.00
C ASP A 206 8.92 1.92 11.78
N GLY A 207 9.70 1.16 11.02
CA GLY A 207 10.28 1.62 9.78
C GLY A 207 11.75 1.29 9.67
N LYS A 208 12.33 1.59 8.50
CA LYS A 208 13.75 1.36 8.19
C LYS A 208 14.32 2.60 7.55
N VAL A 209 15.46 3.04 8.07
CA VAL A 209 16.27 4.13 7.51
C VAL A 209 17.69 3.63 7.23
N TYR A 210 18.37 4.28 6.29
CA TYR A 210 19.79 4.01 6.07
C TYR A 210 20.60 4.68 7.18
N CYS A 211 21.30 3.88 7.98
CA CYS A 211 22.18 4.34 9.03
C CYS A 211 23.43 3.44 9.11
N GLN A 212 24.53 3.99 9.60
CA GLN A 212 25.77 3.22 9.76
C GLN A 212 25.67 2.21 10.91
N GLN A 213 24.92 2.54 11.96
CA GLN A 213 24.66 1.68 13.10
C GLN A 213 23.18 1.77 13.50
N ALA A 214 22.59 0.65 13.94
CA ALA A 214 21.23 0.63 14.42
C ALA A 214 21.08 1.53 15.67
N LEU A 215 20.12 2.45 15.62
CA LEU A 215 19.78 3.27 16.77
C LEU A 215 19.16 2.39 17.85
N LYS A 216 19.65 2.50 19.08
CA LYS A 216 19.04 1.85 20.24
C LYS A 216 17.89 2.73 20.73
N ALA A 217 16.73 2.12 20.93
CA ALA A 217 15.52 2.79 21.42
C ALA A 217 14.82 1.91 22.46
N PHE A 218 14.09 2.52 23.37
CA PHE A 218 13.17 1.83 24.25
C PHE A 218 11.94 1.36 23.47
N ASP A 219 11.35 0.24 23.87
CA ASP A 219 10.10 -0.19 23.31
C ASP A 219 9.00 0.85 23.56
N HIS A 220 8.03 0.93 22.64
CA HIS A 220 6.88 1.82 22.74
C HIS A 220 6.00 1.55 23.98
N ASP A 221 6.15 0.38 24.61
CA ASP A 221 5.45 0.00 25.84
C ASP A 221 5.93 0.74 27.10
N PHE A 222 7.00 1.55 26.96
CA PHE A 222 7.53 2.38 28.03
C PHE A 222 7.21 3.88 27.88
N PRO A 223 5.92 4.30 27.81
CA PRO A 223 5.55 5.71 27.59
C PRO A 223 5.99 6.62 28.73
N ARG A 224 6.30 6.07 29.93
CA ARG A 224 6.84 6.82 31.07
C ARG A 224 8.24 7.38 30.83
N LEU A 225 8.97 6.84 29.86
CA LEU A 225 10.31 7.32 29.46
C LEU A 225 10.24 8.42 28.40
N ALA A 226 9.04 8.81 27.98
CA ALA A 226 8.83 9.93 27.07
C ALA A 226 9.13 11.25 27.77
N SER A 227 9.84 12.14 27.09
CA SER A 227 10.08 13.51 27.54
C SER A 227 8.91 14.46 27.28
N GLY A 228 7.93 14.02 26.47
CA GLY A 228 6.73 14.77 26.15
C GLY A 228 5.79 14.01 25.24
N VAL A 229 4.63 14.61 24.96
CA VAL A 229 3.60 14.06 24.09
C VAL A 229 3.21 15.12 23.07
N ILE A 230 3.06 14.70 21.82
CA ILE A 230 2.56 15.52 20.73
C ILE A 230 1.25 14.94 20.23
N ILE A 231 0.28 15.80 20.00
CA ILE A 231 -1.04 15.47 19.47
C ILE A 231 -1.18 16.14 18.10
N PRO A 232 -0.98 15.40 17.00
CA PRO A 232 -1.13 15.97 15.67
C PRO A 232 -2.61 16.03 15.29
N HIS A 233 -3.19 17.24 15.20
CA HIS A 233 -4.49 17.44 14.59
C HIS A 233 -4.32 17.84 13.12
N GLY A 234 -4.97 17.12 12.23
CA GLY A 234 -4.88 17.30 10.80
C GLY A 234 -6.10 17.99 10.22
N ILE A 235 -5.85 18.84 9.24
CA ILE A 235 -6.84 19.42 8.35
C ILE A 235 -6.36 19.14 6.94
N TYR A 236 -7.22 18.51 6.12
CA TYR A 236 -6.91 18.19 4.74
C TYR A 236 -7.96 18.80 3.81
N ASP A 237 -7.51 19.67 2.93
CA ASP A 237 -8.33 20.28 1.89
C ASP A 237 -8.42 19.34 0.69
N LEU A 238 -9.64 18.87 0.40
CA LEU A 238 -9.89 17.91 -0.66
C LEU A 238 -9.70 18.49 -2.05
N ALA A 239 -10.12 19.76 -2.25
CA ALA A 239 -10.08 20.42 -3.54
C ALA A 239 -8.64 20.77 -3.94
N ARG A 240 -7.82 21.24 -3.00
CA ARG A 240 -6.47 21.73 -3.23
C ARG A 240 -5.39 20.68 -3.01
N ASN A 241 -5.72 19.52 -2.45
CA ASN A 241 -4.76 18.47 -2.05
C ASN A 241 -3.65 19.04 -1.13
N GLN A 242 -4.04 19.81 -0.14
CA GLN A 242 -3.16 20.43 0.83
C GLN A 242 -3.49 19.96 2.25
N GLY A 243 -2.48 19.82 3.09
CA GLY A 243 -2.62 19.42 4.47
C GLY A 243 -2.04 20.43 5.45
N TRP A 244 -2.70 20.61 6.59
CA TRP A 244 -2.19 21.33 7.75
C TRP A 244 -2.16 20.39 8.93
N ILE A 245 -1.04 20.35 9.63
CA ILE A 245 -0.88 19.60 10.87
C ILE A 245 -0.57 20.59 11.98
N HIS A 246 -1.48 20.68 12.93
CA HIS A 246 -1.27 21.47 14.13
C HIS A 246 -0.91 20.55 15.29
N LEU A 247 0.23 20.81 15.91
CA LEU A 247 0.80 19.99 16.97
C LEU A 247 0.38 20.57 18.32
N GLY A 248 -0.50 19.88 19.02
CA GLY A 248 -0.84 20.18 20.40
C GLY A 248 0.12 19.51 21.38
N LEU A 249 0.40 20.17 22.50
CA LEU A 249 1.36 19.69 23.51
C LEU A 249 0.68 19.26 24.82
N SER A 250 -0.67 19.22 24.86
CA SER A 250 -1.41 18.92 26.07
C SER A 250 -2.42 17.77 25.89
N ARG A 251 -3.62 18.06 25.46
CA ARG A 251 -4.72 17.08 25.36
C ARG A 251 -5.50 17.22 24.06
N ASP A 252 -5.98 16.09 23.55
CA ASP A 252 -6.93 16.03 22.44
C ASP A 252 -8.33 16.35 22.96
N THR A 253 -8.78 17.57 22.72
CA THR A 253 -10.08 18.08 23.16
C THR A 253 -10.84 18.71 21.99
N THR A 254 -12.15 18.91 22.16
CA THR A 254 -12.99 19.63 21.18
C THR A 254 -12.50 21.07 20.98
N ALA A 255 -12.08 21.74 22.06
CA ALA A 255 -11.50 23.09 22.00
C ALA A 255 -10.19 23.11 21.21
N PHE A 256 -9.33 22.11 21.33
CA PHE A 256 -8.12 21.98 20.53
C PHE A 256 -8.43 21.83 19.04
N ALA A 257 -9.40 20.99 18.68
CA ALA A 257 -9.83 20.80 17.30
C ALA A 257 -10.39 22.10 16.70
N CYS A 258 -11.24 22.80 17.42
CA CYS A 258 -11.78 24.11 16.99
C CYS A 258 -10.71 25.18 16.88
N GLU A 259 -9.74 25.24 17.81
CA GLU A 259 -8.61 26.16 17.74
C GLU A 259 -7.71 25.90 16.53
N SER A 260 -7.50 24.62 16.21
CA SER A 260 -6.78 24.21 15.01
C SER A 260 -7.48 24.72 13.73
N LEU A 261 -8.81 24.61 13.66
CA LEU A 261 -9.60 25.16 12.55
C LEU A 261 -9.54 26.69 12.50
N ARG A 262 -9.60 27.36 13.65
CA ARG A 262 -9.46 28.83 13.75
C ARG A 262 -8.10 29.28 13.21
N LEU A 263 -7.03 28.62 13.65
CA LEU A 263 -5.67 28.94 13.18
C LEU A 263 -5.52 28.73 11.68
N PHE A 264 -6.04 27.62 11.15
CA PHE A 264 -6.04 27.35 9.71
C PHE A 264 -6.77 28.47 8.95
N TRP A 265 -7.99 28.81 9.38
CA TRP A 265 -8.82 29.77 8.67
C TRP A 265 -8.21 31.17 8.68
N SER A 266 -7.70 31.62 9.82
CA SER A 266 -7.07 32.95 9.95
C SER A 266 -5.75 33.07 9.20
N SER A 267 -4.96 31.99 9.16
CA SER A 267 -3.62 32.04 8.54
C SER A 267 -3.64 31.79 7.03
N ASP A 268 -4.46 30.85 6.58
CA ASP A 268 -4.45 30.36 5.20
C ASP A 268 -5.84 30.31 4.55
N GLY A 269 -6.86 29.86 5.28
CA GLY A 269 -8.19 29.56 4.75
C GLY A 269 -8.85 30.78 4.08
N ARG A 270 -8.90 31.94 4.74
CA ARG A 270 -9.46 33.17 4.18
C ARG A 270 -8.76 33.62 2.90
N ARG A 271 -7.46 33.42 2.82
CA ARG A 271 -6.67 33.77 1.62
C ARG A 271 -6.90 32.78 0.48
N LEU A 272 -7.06 31.50 0.80
CA LEU A 272 -7.31 30.45 -0.18
C LEU A 272 -8.73 30.48 -0.72
N TYR A 273 -9.69 30.92 0.08
CA TYR A 273 -11.11 30.97 -0.23
C TYR A 273 -11.72 32.33 0.16
N PRO A 274 -11.35 33.41 -0.56
CA PRO A 274 -11.79 34.76 -0.20
C PRO A 274 -13.30 34.95 -0.33
N ASN A 275 -13.98 34.17 -1.15
CA ASN A 275 -15.40 34.27 -1.41
C ASN A 275 -16.20 33.10 -0.82
N ALA A 276 -15.63 32.33 0.12
CA ALA A 276 -16.33 31.20 0.72
C ALA A 276 -17.62 31.63 1.40
N SER A 277 -18.73 31.06 0.98
CA SER A 277 -20.04 31.26 1.60
C SER A 277 -20.28 30.27 2.77
N ALA A 278 -19.58 29.15 2.80
CA ALA A 278 -19.65 28.14 3.86
C ALA A 278 -18.41 27.23 3.81
N ILE A 279 -18.19 26.45 4.88
CA ILE A 279 -17.17 25.41 4.98
C ILE A 279 -17.85 24.06 5.13
N LEU A 280 -17.51 23.06 4.31
CA LEU A 280 -17.88 21.68 4.56
C LEU A 280 -16.80 21.01 5.41
N LEU A 281 -17.20 20.49 6.57
CA LEU A 281 -16.32 19.79 7.50
C LEU A 281 -16.67 18.32 7.54
N LEU A 282 -15.75 17.48 7.09
CA LEU A 282 -15.87 16.02 7.10
C LEU A 282 -15.11 15.46 8.30
N CYS A 283 -15.83 14.80 9.20
CA CYS A 283 -15.30 14.22 10.43
C CYS A 283 -15.56 12.73 10.49
N ASP A 284 -14.77 12.00 11.26
CA ASP A 284 -15.18 10.65 11.66
C ASP A 284 -16.26 10.72 12.77
N GLY A 285 -16.84 9.56 13.13
CA GLY A 285 -17.86 9.47 14.16
C GLY A 285 -17.31 9.37 15.59
N GLY A 286 -15.99 9.40 15.78
CA GLY A 286 -15.30 9.12 17.05
C GLY A 286 -14.46 10.30 17.57
N GLY A 287 -13.71 10.05 18.64
CA GLY A 287 -12.72 10.99 19.16
C GLY A 287 -13.28 12.30 19.73
N SER A 288 -12.48 13.36 19.62
CA SER A 288 -12.84 14.73 20.04
C SER A 288 -13.98 15.31 19.19
N ASN A 289 -14.06 14.93 17.91
CA ASN A 289 -15.02 15.43 16.93
C ASN A 289 -16.31 14.60 16.83
N SER A 290 -16.62 13.78 17.82
CA SER A 290 -17.75 12.85 17.78
C SER A 290 -19.11 13.55 17.63
N CYS A 291 -19.95 13.02 16.72
CA CYS A 291 -21.31 13.51 16.49
C CYS A 291 -22.21 13.48 17.73
N HIS A 292 -21.90 12.63 18.72
CA HIS A 292 -22.63 12.50 19.98
C HIS A 292 -22.27 13.54 21.03
N LYS A 293 -21.14 14.26 20.89
CA LYS A 293 -20.68 15.22 21.88
C LYS A 293 -21.30 16.59 21.67
N HIS A 294 -22.17 16.98 22.60
CA HIS A 294 -22.69 18.34 22.64
C HIS A 294 -21.59 19.39 22.83
N LEU A 295 -20.52 19.05 23.56
CA LEU A 295 -19.37 19.93 23.76
C LEU A 295 -18.68 20.30 22.43
N PHE A 296 -18.57 19.37 21.48
CA PHE A 296 -18.06 19.70 20.16
C PHE A 296 -18.95 20.69 19.42
N LYS A 297 -20.27 20.57 19.54
CA LYS A 297 -21.23 21.50 18.93
C LYS A 297 -21.15 22.89 19.56
N GLU A 298 -20.93 22.97 20.90
CA GLU A 298 -20.74 24.24 21.61
C GLU A 298 -19.45 24.96 21.16
N ASP A 299 -18.31 24.23 21.14
CA ASP A 299 -17.04 24.80 20.70
C ASP A 299 -17.08 25.17 19.20
N LEU A 300 -17.79 24.39 18.38
CA LEU A 300 -18.01 24.68 16.96
C LEU A 300 -18.85 25.93 16.75
N GLN A 301 -19.91 26.13 17.55
CA GLN A 301 -20.73 27.34 17.48
C GLN A 301 -19.93 28.59 17.86
N ALA A 302 -19.10 28.49 18.89
CA ALA A 302 -18.18 29.58 19.23
C ALA A 302 -17.19 29.88 18.10
N LEU A 303 -16.65 28.84 17.48
CA LEU A 303 -15.77 28.99 16.31
C LEU A 303 -16.48 29.68 15.15
N VAL A 304 -17.70 29.25 14.80
CA VAL A 304 -18.46 29.82 13.68
C VAL A 304 -18.79 31.29 13.90
N ASN A 305 -19.13 31.67 15.13
CA ASN A 305 -19.36 33.08 15.50
C ASN A 305 -18.09 33.95 15.30
N ASP A 306 -16.90 33.38 15.66
CA ASP A 306 -15.61 34.09 15.48
C ASP A 306 -15.18 34.18 14.01
N LEU A 307 -15.47 33.16 13.21
CA LEU A 307 -15.09 33.12 11.80
C LEU A 307 -16.04 33.91 10.91
N GLU A 308 -17.28 34.12 11.34
CA GLU A 308 -18.38 34.71 10.58
C GLU A 308 -18.70 33.94 9.29
N VAL A 309 -18.35 32.64 9.23
CA VAL A 309 -18.58 31.76 8.10
C VAL A 309 -19.35 30.51 8.57
N PRO A 310 -20.49 30.18 7.95
CA PRO A 310 -21.22 28.96 8.26
C PRO A 310 -20.39 27.70 8.07
N ILE A 311 -20.56 26.72 8.97
CA ILE A 311 -19.92 25.42 8.86
C ILE A 311 -20.98 24.34 8.72
N ARG A 312 -20.93 23.59 7.61
CA ARG A 312 -21.65 22.34 7.39
C ARG A 312 -20.82 21.17 7.89
N VAL A 313 -21.36 20.38 8.81
CA VAL A 313 -20.68 19.17 9.29
C VAL A 313 -21.35 17.93 8.74
N ALA A 314 -20.54 16.99 8.24
CA ALA A 314 -20.99 15.66 7.87
C ALA A 314 -20.03 14.62 8.46
N HIS A 315 -20.59 13.73 9.30
CA HIS A 315 -19.80 12.67 9.94
C HIS A 315 -19.84 11.38 9.13
N TYR A 316 -18.69 10.74 8.99
CA TYR A 316 -18.65 9.36 8.51
C TYR A 316 -19.31 8.41 9.51
N PRO A 317 -19.98 7.36 9.05
CA PRO A 317 -20.57 6.36 9.93
C PRO A 317 -19.54 5.71 10.85
N ALA A 318 -19.99 5.22 12.00
CA ALA A 318 -19.14 4.49 12.92
C ALA A 318 -18.39 3.33 12.22
N TYR A 319 -17.17 3.03 12.67
CA TYR A 319 -16.28 2.01 12.10
C TYR A 319 -15.85 2.26 10.63
N CYS A 320 -16.08 3.46 10.13
CA CYS A 320 -15.78 3.84 8.75
C CYS A 320 -14.68 4.92 8.66
N SER A 321 -13.91 5.18 9.71
CA SER A 321 -12.84 6.19 9.74
C SER A 321 -11.84 6.06 8.60
N LYS A 322 -11.54 4.83 8.15
CA LYS A 322 -10.68 4.58 6.98
C LYS A 322 -11.15 5.24 5.68
N PHE A 323 -12.42 5.65 5.60
CA PHE A 323 -12.99 6.34 4.44
C PHE A 323 -12.90 7.87 4.58
N ASN A 324 -12.59 8.39 5.78
CA ASN A 324 -12.27 9.80 5.95
C ASN A 324 -11.03 10.14 5.10
N PRO A 325 -11.12 11.07 4.14
CA PRO A 325 -10.03 11.35 3.19
C PRO A 325 -8.68 11.63 3.84
N ILE A 326 -8.65 12.31 4.96
CA ILE A 326 -7.43 12.67 5.69
C ILE A 326 -6.58 11.45 6.04
N GLU A 327 -7.19 10.32 6.40
CA GLU A 327 -6.50 9.10 6.80
C GLU A 327 -5.59 8.55 5.68
N ARG A 328 -6.12 8.52 4.46
CA ARG A 328 -5.40 7.96 3.31
C ARG A 328 -4.59 8.99 2.55
N ARG A 329 -5.08 10.25 2.47
CA ARG A 329 -4.48 11.28 1.62
C ARG A 329 -3.46 12.16 2.36
N LEU A 330 -3.50 12.19 3.71
CA LEU A 330 -2.57 12.96 4.52
C LEU A 330 -1.82 12.10 5.53
N PHE A 331 -2.52 11.44 6.48
CA PHE A 331 -1.88 10.75 7.60
C PHE A 331 -1.00 9.57 7.20
N SER A 332 -1.37 8.83 6.15
CA SER A 332 -0.53 7.75 5.61
C SER A 332 0.83 8.26 5.11
N HIS A 333 0.86 9.45 4.50
CA HIS A 333 2.08 10.08 3.99
C HIS A 333 2.91 10.70 5.13
N VAL A 334 2.26 11.34 6.11
CA VAL A 334 2.91 11.83 7.34
C VAL A 334 3.55 10.66 8.10
N THR A 335 2.84 9.56 8.28
CA THR A 335 3.39 8.36 8.91
C THR A 335 4.64 7.85 8.19
N ARG A 336 4.61 7.82 6.86
CA ARG A 336 5.76 7.40 6.05
C ARG A 336 6.96 8.35 6.20
N ALA A 337 6.72 9.66 6.25
CA ALA A 337 7.78 10.66 6.44
C ALA A 337 8.46 10.55 7.82
N CYS A 338 7.76 10.00 8.81
CA CYS A 338 8.22 9.83 10.19
C CYS A 338 8.76 8.43 10.51
N GLN A 339 8.77 7.51 9.55
CA GLN A 339 9.18 6.11 9.78
C GLN A 339 10.64 5.98 10.21
N GLY A 340 10.90 5.13 11.22
CA GLY A 340 12.24 4.71 11.62
C GLY A 340 13.13 5.81 12.20
N VAL A 341 12.59 6.98 12.51
CA VAL A 341 13.32 8.13 13.07
C VAL A 341 12.90 8.36 14.52
N LEU A 342 13.87 8.64 15.39
CA LEU A 342 13.59 9.02 16.78
C LEU A 342 12.97 10.43 16.81
N PHE A 343 11.98 10.63 17.66
CA PHE A 343 11.38 11.94 17.93
C PHE A 343 12.05 12.55 19.17
N ASP A 344 13.29 12.98 19.00
CA ASP A 344 14.10 13.56 20.08
C ASP A 344 13.64 14.95 20.49
N SER A 345 13.01 15.69 19.58
CA SER A 345 12.52 17.05 19.81
C SER A 345 11.29 17.38 18.97
N LEU A 346 10.55 18.41 19.39
CA LEU A 346 9.42 18.95 18.63
C LEU A 346 9.86 19.44 17.24
N GLN A 347 11.03 20.05 17.14
CA GLN A 347 11.61 20.56 15.90
C GLN A 347 11.87 19.42 14.91
N THR A 348 12.40 18.29 15.38
CA THR A 348 12.59 17.09 14.56
C THR A 348 11.26 16.60 13.99
N VAL A 349 10.22 16.51 14.82
CA VAL A 349 8.88 16.08 14.37
C VAL A 349 8.31 17.05 13.34
N MET A 350 8.36 18.35 13.60
CA MET A 350 7.91 19.39 12.66
C MET A 350 8.63 19.26 11.32
N GLY A 351 9.96 19.17 11.35
CA GLY A 351 10.79 19.06 10.14
C GLY A 351 10.49 17.79 9.32
N LEU A 352 10.21 16.67 9.97
CA LEU A 352 9.82 15.43 9.30
C LEU A 352 8.44 15.54 8.64
N ILE A 353 7.45 16.05 9.37
CA ILE A 353 6.08 16.22 8.86
C ILE A 353 6.07 17.22 7.70
N GLN A 354 6.78 18.33 7.80
CA GLN A 354 6.85 19.36 6.76
C GLN A 354 7.49 18.87 5.45
N LYS A 355 8.35 17.83 5.51
CA LYS A 355 8.93 17.18 4.33
C LYS A 355 7.94 16.27 3.58
N THR A 356 6.73 16.08 4.12
CA THR A 356 5.72 15.22 3.49
C THR A 356 5.30 15.80 2.14
N LYS A 357 5.60 15.09 1.07
CA LYS A 357 5.25 15.43 -0.31
C LYS A 357 4.86 14.17 -1.07
N THR A 358 4.05 14.33 -2.10
CA THR A 358 3.72 13.24 -3.03
C THR A 358 3.91 13.70 -4.47
N GLN A 359 4.05 12.76 -5.38
CA GLN A 359 4.10 13.04 -6.83
C GLN A 359 2.78 13.69 -7.33
N GLN A 360 1.70 13.51 -6.61
CA GLN A 360 0.38 14.08 -6.92
C GLN A 360 0.18 15.50 -6.35
N GLY A 361 1.24 16.13 -5.84
CA GLY A 361 1.23 17.53 -5.42
C GLY A 361 0.80 17.79 -3.98
N LEU A 362 0.66 16.76 -3.11
CA LEU A 362 0.39 17.01 -1.68
C LEU A 362 1.51 17.86 -1.09
N SER A 363 1.13 18.91 -0.38
CA SER A 363 2.01 19.73 0.47
C SER A 363 1.45 19.82 1.87
N VAL A 364 2.33 19.91 2.87
CA VAL A 364 1.92 19.94 4.28
C VAL A 364 2.55 21.14 4.99
N THR A 365 1.70 21.90 5.66
CA THR A 365 2.09 22.98 6.56
C THR A 365 1.99 22.50 8.00
N VAL A 366 3.01 22.78 8.83
CA VAL A 366 3.03 22.39 10.24
C VAL A 366 3.12 23.62 11.13
N ARG A 367 2.30 23.66 12.17
CA ARG A 367 2.33 24.69 13.21
C ARG A 367 2.16 24.08 14.59
N VAL A 368 2.61 24.78 15.62
CA VAL A 368 2.43 24.38 17.02
C VAL A 368 1.32 25.20 17.64
N LEU A 369 0.49 24.54 18.43
CA LEU A 369 -0.49 25.15 19.31
C LEU A 369 -0.04 24.95 20.76
N ASP A 370 0.58 25.95 21.34
CA ASP A 370 1.20 25.92 22.68
C ASP A 370 0.18 26.08 23.80
N LYS A 371 -1.06 26.45 23.45
CA LYS A 371 -2.15 26.56 24.41
C LYS A 371 -2.40 25.24 25.12
N LEU A 372 -2.51 25.31 26.42
CA LEU A 372 -2.87 24.15 27.26
C LEU A 372 -4.39 23.95 27.26
N TYR A 373 -4.81 22.75 26.94
CA TYR A 373 -6.22 22.37 26.91
C TYR A 373 -6.53 21.46 28.09
N GLU A 374 -7.57 21.82 28.85
CA GLU A 374 -8.04 21.04 29.99
C GLU A 374 -9.05 19.98 29.53
N GLY A 375 -8.93 18.76 30.07
CA GLY A 375 -9.92 17.72 29.91
C GLY A 375 -11.06 17.85 30.94
N GLY A 376 -12.16 17.12 30.68
CA GLY A 376 -13.26 17.06 31.64
C GLY A 376 -14.27 18.22 31.59
N ARG A 377 -14.13 19.14 30.61
CA ARG A 377 -15.15 20.15 30.36
C ARG A 377 -16.50 19.50 30.05
N THR A 378 -17.54 20.08 30.59
CA THR A 378 -18.93 19.73 30.28
C THR A 378 -19.59 20.85 29.52
N VAL A 379 -20.55 20.52 28.67
CA VAL A 379 -21.34 21.50 27.92
C VAL A 379 -22.15 22.35 28.88
N SER A 380 -22.29 23.65 28.59
CA SER A 380 -23.09 24.56 29.41
C SER A 380 -24.58 24.22 29.32
N GLU A 381 -25.29 24.40 30.44
CA GLU A 381 -26.76 24.16 30.50
C GLU A 381 -27.52 25.15 29.59
N ALA A 382 -27.00 26.38 29.44
CA ALA A 382 -27.54 27.37 28.50
C ALA A 382 -27.48 26.88 27.06
N PHE A 383 -26.35 26.30 26.64
CA PHE A 383 -26.20 25.73 25.29
C PHE A 383 -27.09 24.51 25.06
N LYS A 384 -27.22 23.60 26.07
CA LYS A 384 -28.11 22.45 25.94
C LYS A 384 -29.56 22.87 25.72
N LYS A 385 -30.01 23.90 26.45
CA LYS A 385 -31.38 24.41 26.38
C LYS A 385 -31.69 25.14 25.08
N ASN A 386 -30.76 25.89 24.56
CA ASN A 386 -30.92 26.79 23.39
C ASN A 386 -29.97 26.44 22.25
N MET A 387 -29.69 25.17 22.02
CA MET A 387 -28.70 24.73 21.01
C MET A 387 -29.01 25.32 19.63
N PRO A 388 -28.14 26.18 19.10
CA PRO A 388 -28.38 26.89 17.83
C PRO A 388 -28.00 26.05 16.59
N ILE A 389 -27.72 24.79 16.77
CA ILE A 389 -27.33 23.86 15.68
C ILE A 389 -28.57 23.49 14.87
N ILE A 390 -28.48 23.64 13.56
CA ILE A 390 -29.55 23.29 12.63
C ILE A 390 -29.29 21.89 12.10
N PHE A 391 -30.06 20.93 12.55
CA PHE A 391 -29.93 19.54 12.11
C PHE A 391 -30.52 19.35 10.72
N ASP A 392 -29.90 18.53 9.89
CA ASP A 392 -30.36 18.21 8.57
C ASP A 392 -31.63 17.33 8.61
N THR A 393 -32.40 17.40 7.55
CA THR A 393 -33.51 16.45 7.30
C THR A 393 -33.00 15.05 6.96
N VAL A 394 -31.81 14.96 6.35
CA VAL A 394 -31.15 13.71 5.98
C VAL A 394 -30.18 13.30 7.09
N LEU A 395 -30.53 12.24 7.82
CA LEU A 395 -29.70 11.64 8.86
C LEU A 395 -29.15 12.68 9.85
N PRO A 396 -30.03 13.38 10.60
CA PRO A 396 -29.69 14.53 11.44
C PRO A 396 -28.63 14.25 12.49
N LYS A 397 -28.49 13.02 12.90
CA LYS A 397 -27.46 12.57 13.86
C LYS A 397 -26.03 12.84 13.34
N TRP A 398 -25.83 12.77 12.02
CA TRP A 398 -24.53 12.89 11.40
C TRP A 398 -24.33 14.18 10.61
N ASN A 399 -25.43 14.88 10.30
CA ASN A 399 -25.40 16.03 9.40
C ASN A 399 -26.09 17.23 10.06
N TYR A 400 -25.38 18.37 10.12
CA TYR A 400 -25.91 19.59 10.72
C TYR A 400 -25.12 20.84 10.29
N TRP A 401 -25.73 21.99 10.51
CA TRP A 401 -25.12 23.30 10.32
C TRP A 401 -24.87 24.01 11.65
N ALA A 402 -23.76 24.69 11.75
CA ALA A 402 -23.51 25.76 12.69
C ALA A 402 -23.49 27.09 11.93
N MET A 403 -24.39 27.99 12.27
CA MET A 403 -24.56 29.29 11.63
C MET A 403 -24.03 30.41 12.54
N PRO A 404 -23.36 31.45 12.00
CA PRO A 404 -22.98 32.59 12.77
C PRO A 404 -24.24 33.24 13.40
N GLN A 405 -24.17 33.56 14.69
CA GLN A 405 -25.20 34.28 15.39
C GLN A 405 -24.80 35.74 15.43
N CYS A 406 -25.64 36.63 14.91
CA CYS A 406 -25.46 38.05 15.13
C CYS A 406 -25.55 38.33 16.64
N MET A 407 -24.48 38.92 17.21
CA MET A 407 -24.52 39.45 18.57
C MET A 407 -25.33 40.71 18.61
#